data_e69dcc502bc50b3b21d905a8b5e64592
#
_entry.id   e69dcc502bc50b3b21d905a8b5e64592
#
_cell.length_a   1.000
_cell.length_b   1.000
_cell.length_c   1.000
_cell.angle_alpha   90.00
_cell.angle_beta   90.00
_cell.angle_gamma   90.00
#
_symmetry.space_group_name_H-M   'P 1'
#
loop_
_entity.id
_entity.type
_entity.pdbx_description
1 polymer ?
#
loop_
_entity_poly.entity_id
_entity_poly.type
_entity_poly.pdbx_seq_one_letter_code
_entity_poly.pdbx_strand_id
1 'polypeptide(L)'
;EKEDLLELLQRAITTDVVLKERKIKLKETGAMLRFSGGDARKLLNILELVVESETEETVIITDDLVTERLQQNPLAYDKDGEMHYDIISAFIKSIRGSDPDGAIYWLARMVEGGADPAFIARRLVISAAEDIGLANPNALLLANACFDTLMKIGWPEGRIPLAETTIYLATSPKSNSAYNAINDALALVRETGNLPVPLHLRNAPTKLMKQLGYGLSLIHISEPT
;
A
#
# COMPACT_ATOMS: atom_id res chain seq x y z
N GLU A 1 -4.06 28.31 -9.15
CA GLU A 1 -3.27 29.13 -8.17
C GLU A 1 -4.05 29.27 -6.86
N LYS A 2 -3.42 29.86 -5.82
CA LYS A 2 -4.06 29.97 -4.49
C LYS A 2 -5.35 30.80 -4.53
N GLU A 3 -5.34 31.84 -5.33
CA GLU A 3 -6.48 32.76 -5.51
C GLU A 3 -7.68 32.05 -6.14
N ASP A 4 -7.46 31.19 -7.15
CA ASP A 4 -8.51 30.41 -7.81
C ASP A 4 -9.18 29.43 -6.84
N LEU A 5 -8.42 28.86 -5.92
CA LEU A 5 -8.93 27.94 -4.89
C LEU A 5 -9.77 28.66 -3.85
N LEU A 6 -9.43 29.90 -3.49
CA LEU A 6 -10.23 30.73 -2.59
C LEU A 6 -11.54 31.19 -3.25
N GLU A 7 -11.49 31.54 -4.54
CA GLU A 7 -12.69 31.86 -5.32
C GLU A 7 -13.62 30.63 -5.42
N LEU A 8 -13.04 29.45 -5.65
CA LEU A 8 -13.79 28.18 -5.68
C LEU A 8 -14.51 27.91 -4.34
N LEU A 9 -13.84 28.11 -3.20
CA LEU A 9 -14.47 27.97 -1.88
C LEU A 9 -15.64 28.92 -1.68
N GLN A 10 -15.46 30.21 -2.01
CA GLN A 10 -16.53 31.21 -1.91
C GLN A 10 -17.71 30.87 -2.81
N ARG A 11 -17.42 30.43 -4.03
CA ARG A 11 -18.44 30.00 -4.97
C ARG A 11 -19.19 28.75 -4.45
N ALA A 12 -18.50 27.74 -3.94
CA ALA A 12 -19.13 26.56 -3.38
C ALA A 12 -20.09 26.90 -2.24
N ILE A 13 -19.67 27.73 -1.26
CA ILE A 13 -20.52 28.16 -0.13
C ILE A 13 -21.78 28.90 -0.61
N THR A 14 -21.70 29.66 -1.69
CA THR A 14 -22.83 30.51 -2.15
C THR A 14 -23.76 29.81 -3.14
N THR A 15 -23.25 28.84 -3.92
CA THR A 15 -24.02 28.22 -5.03
C THR A 15 -24.40 26.77 -4.80
N ASP A 16 -23.68 26.04 -3.92
CA ASP A 16 -24.01 24.65 -3.65
C ASP A 16 -25.36 24.52 -2.92
N VAL A 17 -26.14 23.48 -3.28
CA VAL A 17 -27.52 23.31 -2.80
C VAL A 17 -27.57 23.04 -1.30
N VAL A 18 -26.57 22.30 -0.78
CA VAL A 18 -26.49 21.90 0.64
C VAL A 18 -25.81 22.97 1.46
N LEU A 19 -24.66 23.48 0.99
CA LEU A 19 -23.82 24.43 1.74
C LEU A 19 -24.50 25.79 1.92
N LYS A 20 -25.27 26.25 0.91
CA LYS A 20 -25.99 27.54 1.00
C LYS A 20 -27.08 27.59 2.08
N GLU A 21 -27.60 26.43 2.52
CA GLU A 21 -28.58 26.36 3.61
C GLU A 21 -27.95 26.59 4.99
N ARG A 22 -26.63 26.45 5.09
CA ARG A 22 -25.87 26.69 6.31
C ARG A 22 -25.24 28.08 6.32
N LYS A 23 -25.17 28.69 7.49
CA LYS A 23 -24.47 29.97 7.68
C LYS A 23 -22.96 29.69 7.84
N ILE A 24 -22.20 29.68 6.75
CA ILE A 24 -20.77 29.39 6.76
C ILE A 24 -19.97 30.69 6.72
N LYS A 25 -19.02 30.86 7.66
CA LYS A 25 -18.07 31.99 7.69
C LYS A 25 -16.64 31.45 7.58
N LEU A 26 -15.96 31.77 6.50
CA LEU A 26 -14.52 31.49 6.35
C LEU A 26 -13.72 32.55 7.10
N LYS A 27 -13.19 32.22 8.28
CA LYS A 27 -12.31 33.09 9.05
C LYS A 27 -10.85 32.86 8.67
N GLU A 28 -10.46 31.60 8.51
CA GLU A 28 -9.12 31.17 8.14
C GLU A 28 -9.23 30.05 7.08
N THR A 29 -8.27 30.01 6.16
CA THR A 29 -8.26 29.03 5.06
C THR A 29 -6.91 28.35 4.86
N GLY A 30 -5.93 28.66 5.73
CA GLY A 30 -4.57 28.16 5.63
C GLY A 30 -4.48 26.64 5.74
N ALA A 31 -5.17 26.04 6.70
CA ALA A 31 -5.22 24.61 6.90
C ALA A 31 -5.89 23.92 5.70
N MET A 32 -7.03 24.43 5.21
CA MET A 32 -7.72 23.86 4.04
C MET A 32 -6.82 23.83 2.80
N LEU A 33 -6.15 24.95 2.51
CA LEU A 33 -5.22 25.05 1.38
C LEU A 33 -4.01 24.14 1.53
N ARG A 34 -3.47 24.02 2.75
CA ARG A 34 -2.35 23.14 3.05
C ARG A 34 -2.73 21.66 2.86
N PHE A 35 -3.85 21.24 3.43
CA PHE A 35 -4.30 19.84 3.36
C PHE A 35 -4.82 19.45 1.98
N SER A 36 -5.38 20.37 1.21
CA SER A 36 -5.78 20.11 -0.18
C SER A 36 -4.57 19.93 -1.12
N GLY A 37 -3.40 20.44 -0.75
CA GLY A 37 -2.20 20.36 -1.58
C GLY A 37 -2.34 21.04 -2.95
N GLY A 38 -3.28 22.00 -3.08
CA GLY A 38 -3.57 22.69 -4.35
C GLY A 38 -4.62 21.98 -5.21
N ASP A 39 -5.17 20.86 -4.76
CA ASP A 39 -6.22 20.13 -5.47
C ASP A 39 -7.61 20.68 -5.11
N ALA A 40 -8.36 21.11 -6.15
CA ALA A 40 -9.67 21.72 -6.01
C ALA A 40 -10.72 20.75 -5.43
N ARG A 41 -10.68 19.48 -5.82
CA ARG A 41 -11.61 18.43 -5.36
C ARG A 41 -11.39 18.13 -3.89
N LYS A 42 -10.13 17.95 -3.48
CA LYS A 42 -9.76 17.76 -2.07
C LYS A 42 -10.17 18.94 -1.22
N LEU A 43 -10.02 20.16 -1.73
CA LEU A 43 -10.43 21.38 -1.03
C LEU A 43 -11.94 21.39 -0.74
N LEU A 44 -12.75 21.02 -1.72
CA LEU A 44 -14.21 20.95 -1.55
C LEU A 44 -14.62 19.80 -0.62
N ASN A 45 -13.97 18.65 -0.70
CA ASN A 45 -14.21 17.53 0.23
C ASN A 45 -13.88 17.92 1.68
N ILE A 46 -12.81 18.68 1.93
CA ILE A 46 -12.48 19.20 3.25
C ILE A 46 -13.59 20.15 3.75
N LEU A 47 -14.06 21.06 2.87
CA LEU A 47 -15.15 21.99 3.21
C LEU A 47 -16.41 21.20 3.60
N GLU A 48 -16.83 20.24 2.80
CA GLU A 48 -18.00 19.40 3.04
C GLU A 48 -17.86 18.67 4.38
N LEU A 49 -16.73 17.98 4.61
CA LEU A 49 -16.45 17.25 5.85
C LEU A 49 -16.56 18.13 7.10
N VAL A 50 -15.92 19.31 7.06
CA VAL A 50 -15.95 20.24 8.21
C VAL A 50 -17.37 20.75 8.46
N VAL A 51 -18.12 21.11 7.44
CA VAL A 51 -19.49 21.59 7.57
C VAL A 51 -20.46 20.50 8.05
N GLU A 52 -20.32 19.27 7.54
CA GLU A 52 -21.14 18.11 7.98
C GLU A 52 -20.85 17.69 9.42
N SER A 53 -19.61 17.87 9.90
CA SER A 53 -19.22 17.51 11.26
C SER A 53 -19.72 18.51 12.33
N GLU A 54 -20.20 19.68 11.92
CA GLU A 54 -20.71 20.70 12.82
C GLU A 54 -22.24 20.64 12.92
N THR A 55 -22.72 20.67 14.16
CA THR A 55 -24.18 20.66 14.45
C THR A 55 -24.78 22.06 14.62
N GLU A 56 -23.93 23.08 14.75
CA GLU A 56 -24.33 24.46 14.93
C GLU A 56 -24.92 25.09 13.66
N GLU A 57 -25.88 26.00 13.82
CA GLU A 57 -26.51 26.71 12.68
C GLU A 57 -25.51 27.59 11.92
N THR A 58 -24.49 28.09 12.63
CA THR A 58 -23.44 28.94 12.04
C THR A 58 -22.07 28.25 12.19
N VAL A 59 -21.46 27.85 11.10
CA VAL A 59 -20.13 27.22 11.06
C VAL A 59 -19.06 28.28 10.81
N ILE A 60 -18.16 28.46 11.77
CA ILE A 60 -17.01 29.37 11.62
C ILE A 60 -15.77 28.53 11.33
N ILE A 61 -15.30 28.56 10.10
CA ILE A 61 -14.14 27.77 9.64
C ILE A 61 -12.86 28.48 10.05
N THR A 62 -12.10 27.83 10.94
CA THR A 62 -10.75 28.23 11.37
C THR A 62 -9.75 27.11 11.05
N ASP A 63 -8.46 27.43 11.02
CA ASP A 63 -7.39 26.43 10.77
C ASP A 63 -7.37 25.35 11.86
N ASP A 64 -7.66 25.68 13.11
CA ASP A 64 -7.76 24.74 14.22
C ASP A 64 -8.94 23.79 14.03
N LEU A 65 -10.14 24.28 13.70
CA LEU A 65 -11.31 23.47 13.45
C LEU A 65 -11.07 22.48 12.29
N VAL A 66 -10.52 22.96 11.19
CA VAL A 66 -10.18 22.12 10.04
C VAL A 66 -9.21 21.00 10.44
N THR A 67 -8.15 21.33 11.17
CA THR A 67 -7.15 20.37 11.62
C THR A 67 -7.76 19.33 12.55
N GLU A 68 -8.58 19.74 13.51
CA GLU A 68 -9.27 18.83 14.44
C GLU A 68 -10.22 17.87 13.72
N ARG A 69 -11.04 18.35 12.80
CA ARG A 69 -12.01 17.51 12.07
C ARG A 69 -11.35 16.53 11.12
N LEU A 70 -10.26 16.92 10.47
CA LEU A 70 -9.48 16.02 9.64
C LEU A 70 -8.79 14.91 10.45
N GLN A 71 -8.32 15.22 11.66
CA GLN A 71 -7.74 14.22 12.57
C GLN A 71 -8.80 13.25 13.12
N GLN A 72 -10.01 13.72 13.39
CA GLN A 72 -11.11 12.88 13.87
C GLN A 72 -11.73 12.00 12.80
N ASN A 73 -11.62 12.39 11.52
CA ASN A 73 -12.24 11.69 10.39
C ASN A 73 -11.26 11.41 9.24
N PRO A 74 -10.16 10.67 9.48
CA PRO A 74 -9.14 10.43 8.45
C PRO A 74 -9.66 9.65 7.24
N LEU A 75 -10.64 8.73 7.43
CA LEU A 75 -11.26 7.95 6.36
C LEU A 75 -12.24 8.76 5.50
N ALA A 76 -12.93 9.74 6.09
CA ALA A 76 -13.86 10.61 5.34
C ALA A 76 -13.11 11.66 4.50
N TYR A 77 -11.90 12.02 4.91
CA TYR A 77 -11.02 12.89 4.14
C TYR A 77 -10.52 12.24 2.82
N ASP A 78 -10.37 10.92 2.81
CA ASP A 78 -9.97 10.12 1.62
C ASP A 78 -11.20 9.44 0.99
N LYS A 79 -12.27 10.20 0.75
CA LYS A 79 -13.58 9.71 0.29
C LYS A 79 -13.53 8.86 -1.00
N ASP A 80 -12.46 8.98 -1.80
CA ASP A 80 -12.24 8.23 -3.04
C ASP A 80 -11.03 7.27 -2.99
N GLY A 81 -10.32 7.15 -1.88
CA GLY A 81 -9.16 6.25 -1.73
C GLY A 81 -7.94 6.58 -2.60
N GLU A 82 -8.00 7.58 -3.48
CA GLU A 82 -6.91 7.93 -4.40
C GLU A 82 -5.63 8.32 -3.67
N MET A 83 -5.74 9.14 -2.61
CA MET A 83 -4.57 9.58 -1.86
C MET A 83 -3.94 8.44 -1.07
N HIS A 84 -4.75 7.51 -0.57
CA HIS A 84 -4.28 6.30 0.10
C HIS A 84 -3.51 5.39 -0.86
N TYR A 85 -4.03 5.19 -2.09
CA TYR A 85 -3.34 4.43 -3.14
C TYR A 85 -2.05 5.09 -3.61
N ASP A 86 -2.02 6.42 -3.73
CA ASP A 86 -0.83 7.18 -4.09
C ASP A 86 0.29 7.07 -3.05
N ILE A 87 -0.06 7.22 -1.76
CA ILE A 87 0.89 7.09 -0.66
C ILE A 87 1.47 5.67 -0.59
N ILE A 88 0.63 4.64 -0.72
CA ILE A 88 1.07 3.25 -0.77
C ILE A 88 1.96 2.98 -1.98
N SER A 89 1.58 3.50 -3.14
CA SER A 89 2.39 3.37 -4.36
C SER A 89 3.76 4.04 -4.19
N ALA A 90 3.80 5.23 -3.59
CA ALA A 90 5.03 5.93 -3.28
C ALA A 90 5.90 5.17 -2.26
N PHE A 91 5.29 4.61 -1.21
CA PHE A 91 5.95 3.76 -0.23
C PHE A 91 6.65 2.56 -0.87
N ILE A 92 5.90 1.76 -1.65
CA ILE A 92 6.43 0.58 -2.33
C ILE A 92 7.53 0.97 -3.34
N LYS A 93 7.32 2.04 -4.11
CA LYS A 93 8.32 2.53 -5.09
C LYS A 93 9.59 3.03 -4.40
N SER A 94 9.50 3.65 -3.23
CA SER A 94 10.68 4.06 -2.46
C SER A 94 11.48 2.85 -1.96
N ILE A 95 10.81 1.81 -1.44
CA ILE A 95 11.47 0.55 -1.06
C ILE A 95 12.16 -0.09 -2.28
N ARG A 96 11.44 -0.22 -3.39
CA ARG A 96 11.94 -0.80 -4.65
C ARG A 96 13.10 0.00 -5.22
N GLY A 97 13.03 1.32 -5.14
CA GLY A 97 14.07 2.26 -5.59
C GLY A 97 15.26 2.40 -4.66
N SER A 98 15.28 1.66 -3.52
CA SER A 98 16.34 1.75 -2.51
C SER A 98 16.50 3.14 -1.90
N ASP A 99 15.37 3.80 -1.64
CA ASP A 99 15.27 5.09 -0.95
C ASP A 99 14.67 4.88 0.45
N PRO A 100 15.50 4.63 1.49
CA PRO A 100 15.00 4.41 2.84
C PRO A 100 14.37 5.67 3.47
N ASP A 101 14.85 6.86 3.15
CA ASP A 101 14.34 8.12 3.70
C ASP A 101 12.94 8.39 3.15
N GLY A 102 12.75 8.25 1.84
CA GLY A 102 11.44 8.33 1.21
C GLY A 102 10.47 7.27 1.73
N ALA A 103 10.93 6.02 1.87
CA ALA A 103 10.11 4.94 2.39
C ALA A 103 9.61 5.22 3.82
N ILE A 104 10.48 5.69 4.72
CA ILE A 104 10.11 6.06 6.10
C ILE A 104 9.17 7.27 6.11
N TYR A 105 9.37 8.25 5.25
CA TYR A 105 8.47 9.38 5.15
C TYR A 105 7.04 8.95 4.77
N TRP A 106 6.90 8.09 3.76
CA TRP A 106 5.60 7.57 3.34
C TRP A 106 4.97 6.64 4.37
N LEU A 107 5.78 5.83 5.09
CA LEU A 107 5.31 5.05 6.24
C LEU A 107 4.73 5.97 7.32
N ALA A 108 5.44 7.02 7.71
CA ALA A 108 4.97 7.97 8.71
C ALA A 108 3.65 8.63 8.28
N ARG A 109 3.51 9.00 7.01
CA ARG A 109 2.24 9.53 6.48
C ARG A 109 1.08 8.54 6.56
N MET A 110 1.33 7.24 6.34
CA MET A 110 0.30 6.20 6.51
C MET A 110 -0.10 6.03 7.98
N VAL A 111 0.88 6.05 8.90
CA VAL A 111 0.64 5.94 10.35
C VAL A 111 -0.18 7.12 10.86
N GLU A 112 0.21 8.34 10.54
CA GLU A 112 -0.51 9.56 10.93
C GLU A 112 -1.90 9.67 10.27
N GLY A 113 -2.05 9.12 9.06
CA GLY A 113 -3.32 9.04 8.35
C GLY A 113 -4.25 7.92 8.86
N GLY A 114 -3.86 7.17 9.88
CA GLY A 114 -4.69 6.11 10.48
C GLY A 114 -4.85 4.86 9.62
N ALA A 115 -3.91 4.60 8.70
CA ALA A 115 -3.94 3.40 7.87
C ALA A 115 -3.92 2.12 8.73
N ASP A 116 -4.63 1.08 8.28
CA ASP A 116 -4.63 -0.22 8.95
C ASP A 116 -3.19 -0.78 9.04
N PRO A 117 -2.67 -1.00 10.25
CA PRO A 117 -1.31 -1.52 10.44
C PRO A 117 -1.08 -2.87 9.76
N ALA A 118 -2.09 -3.76 9.77
CA ALA A 118 -2.01 -5.05 9.11
C ALA A 118 -1.94 -4.90 7.58
N PHE A 119 -2.57 -3.87 7.03
CA PHE A 119 -2.46 -3.56 5.61
C PHE A 119 -1.03 -3.13 5.24
N ILE A 120 -0.39 -2.25 6.02
CA ILE A 120 1.00 -1.82 5.81
C ILE A 120 1.94 -3.04 5.88
N ALA A 121 1.81 -3.86 6.92
CA ALA A 121 2.64 -5.04 7.10
C ALA A 121 2.49 -6.06 5.96
N ARG A 122 1.27 -6.28 5.44
CA ARG A 122 1.05 -7.11 4.25
C ARG A 122 1.81 -6.59 3.02
N ARG A 123 1.89 -5.28 2.84
CA ARG A 123 2.66 -4.69 1.73
C ARG A 123 4.16 -4.93 1.87
N LEU A 124 4.69 -4.89 3.10
CA LEU A 124 6.09 -5.24 3.36
C LEU A 124 6.37 -6.71 3.06
N VAL A 125 5.48 -7.65 3.43
CA VAL A 125 5.61 -9.08 3.10
C VAL A 125 5.63 -9.29 1.59
N ILE A 126 4.74 -8.64 0.84
CA ILE A 126 4.70 -8.72 -0.62
C ILE A 126 5.99 -8.17 -1.23
N SER A 127 6.43 -6.98 -0.82
CA SER A 127 7.66 -6.35 -1.32
C SER A 127 8.91 -7.18 -0.99
N ALA A 128 8.96 -7.82 0.17
CA ALA A 128 10.03 -8.73 0.55
C ALA A 128 10.13 -9.94 -0.40
N ALA A 129 9.00 -10.49 -0.84
CA ALA A 129 8.96 -11.63 -1.75
C ALA A 129 9.16 -11.23 -3.22
N GLU A 130 8.54 -10.12 -3.66
CA GLU A 130 8.52 -9.68 -5.05
C GLU A 130 9.77 -8.92 -5.46
N ASP A 131 10.19 -7.93 -4.63
CA ASP A 131 11.25 -6.98 -4.99
C ASP A 131 12.62 -7.41 -4.49
N ILE A 132 12.71 -7.97 -3.27
CA ILE A 132 13.97 -8.46 -2.68
C ILE A 132 14.20 -9.92 -3.08
N GLY A 133 13.21 -10.77 -2.87
CA GLY A 133 13.20 -12.16 -3.30
C GLY A 133 14.47 -12.92 -2.95
N LEU A 134 15.05 -13.61 -3.94
CA LEU A 134 16.23 -14.43 -3.77
C LEU A 134 17.53 -13.66 -3.54
N ALA A 135 17.54 -12.33 -3.73
CA ALA A 135 18.74 -11.53 -3.41
C ALA A 135 19.01 -11.48 -1.90
N ASN A 136 17.96 -11.57 -1.08
CA ASN A 136 18.08 -11.67 0.39
C ASN A 136 16.89 -12.44 0.97
N PRO A 137 16.97 -13.78 1.12
CA PRO A 137 15.87 -14.61 1.63
C PRO A 137 15.41 -14.24 3.05
N ASN A 138 16.27 -13.60 3.86
CA ASN A 138 15.91 -13.15 5.21
C ASN A 138 14.87 -12.02 5.18
N ALA A 139 14.72 -11.32 4.06
CA ALA A 139 13.75 -10.23 3.92
C ALA A 139 12.31 -10.72 4.18
N LEU A 140 11.93 -11.85 3.62
CA LEU A 140 10.60 -12.44 3.83
C LEU A 140 10.41 -12.91 5.27
N LEU A 141 11.44 -13.48 5.89
CA LEU A 141 11.38 -13.89 7.30
C LEU A 141 11.17 -12.69 8.23
N LEU A 142 11.94 -11.61 8.00
CA LEU A 142 11.80 -10.38 8.79
C LEU A 142 10.43 -9.73 8.60
N ALA A 143 9.94 -9.66 7.37
CA ALA A 143 8.63 -9.08 7.09
C ALA A 143 7.48 -9.87 7.75
N ASN A 144 7.55 -11.21 7.77
CA ASN A 144 6.60 -12.04 8.50
C ASN A 144 6.72 -11.84 10.02
N ALA A 145 7.94 -11.81 10.56
CA ALA A 145 8.15 -11.53 11.98
C ALA A 145 7.61 -10.14 12.38
N CYS A 146 7.77 -9.14 11.51
CA CYS A 146 7.18 -7.81 11.68
C CYS A 146 5.65 -7.89 11.75
N PHE A 147 5.02 -8.58 10.81
CA PHE A 147 3.56 -8.77 10.77
C PHE A 147 3.06 -9.41 12.07
N ASP A 148 3.65 -10.52 12.49
CA ASP A 148 3.28 -11.23 13.71
C ASP A 148 3.49 -10.39 14.97
N THR A 149 4.60 -9.64 15.03
CA THR A 149 4.90 -8.73 16.14
C THR A 149 3.86 -7.63 16.23
N LEU A 150 3.53 -7.01 15.10
CA LEU A 150 2.53 -5.95 15.01
C LEU A 150 1.17 -6.40 15.53
N MET A 151 0.75 -7.62 15.19
CA MET A 151 -0.51 -8.21 15.67
C MET A 151 -0.53 -8.48 17.17
N LYS A 152 0.65 -8.65 17.79
CA LYS A 152 0.79 -8.89 19.25
C LYS A 152 0.85 -7.60 20.06
N ILE A 153 1.57 -6.58 19.56
CA ILE A 153 1.82 -5.35 20.34
C ILE A 153 0.88 -4.21 19.98
N GLY A 154 0.37 -4.15 18.72
CA GLY A 154 -0.51 -3.07 18.26
C GLY A 154 0.15 -1.70 18.23
N TRP A 155 -0.68 -0.64 18.20
CA TRP A 155 -0.25 0.74 18.31
C TRP A 155 -0.12 1.18 19.78
N PRO A 156 0.76 2.13 20.11
CA PRO A 156 1.64 2.89 19.19
C PRO A 156 2.99 2.23 18.90
N GLU A 157 3.38 1.16 19.60
CA GLU A 157 4.70 0.53 19.50
C GLU A 157 4.92 -0.17 18.15
N GLY A 158 3.86 -0.61 17.48
CA GLY A 158 3.90 -1.27 16.17
C GLY A 158 4.59 -0.48 15.07
N ARG A 159 4.69 0.86 15.21
CA ARG A 159 5.44 1.70 14.28
C ARG A 159 6.94 1.38 14.23
N ILE A 160 7.50 0.84 15.33
CA ILE A 160 8.93 0.55 15.44
C ILE A 160 9.33 -0.64 14.55
N PRO A 161 8.72 -1.84 14.69
CA PRO A 161 9.02 -2.97 13.79
C PRO A 161 8.65 -2.68 12.32
N LEU A 162 7.62 -1.87 12.06
CA LEU A 162 7.31 -1.41 10.70
C LEU A 162 8.45 -0.56 10.11
N ALA A 163 9.01 0.37 10.89
CA ALA A 163 10.13 1.21 10.46
C ALA A 163 11.39 0.39 10.23
N GLU A 164 11.75 -0.49 11.18
CA GLU A 164 12.89 -1.40 11.06
C GLU A 164 12.82 -2.23 9.78
N THR A 165 11.68 -2.88 9.54
CA THR A 165 11.46 -3.70 8.36
C THR A 165 11.51 -2.87 7.07
N THR A 166 10.91 -1.69 7.07
CA THR A 166 10.94 -0.77 5.92
C THR A 166 12.37 -0.39 5.53
N ILE A 167 13.19 0.00 6.49
CA ILE A 167 14.60 0.34 6.26
C ILE A 167 15.37 -0.88 5.74
N TYR A 168 15.18 -2.04 6.37
CA TYR A 168 15.84 -3.28 5.96
C TYR A 168 15.52 -3.65 4.51
N LEU A 169 14.23 -3.58 4.11
CA LEU A 169 13.82 -3.87 2.74
C LEU A 169 14.35 -2.81 1.75
N ALA A 170 14.30 -1.52 2.11
CA ALA A 170 14.79 -0.45 1.25
C ALA A 170 16.30 -0.56 1.00
N THR A 171 17.08 -0.98 1.99
CA THR A 171 18.54 -1.12 1.89
C THR A 171 19.01 -2.50 1.40
N SER A 172 18.12 -3.49 1.29
CA SER A 172 18.45 -4.82 0.77
C SER A 172 18.68 -4.80 -0.74
N PRO A 173 19.55 -5.69 -1.28
CA PRO A 173 19.65 -5.92 -2.71
C PRO A 173 18.31 -6.39 -3.28
N LYS A 174 18.03 -6.10 -4.55
CA LYS A 174 16.76 -6.37 -5.21
C LYS A 174 16.88 -7.49 -6.24
N SER A 175 15.89 -8.40 -6.28
CA SER A 175 15.74 -9.40 -7.34
C SER A 175 14.27 -9.80 -7.48
N ASN A 176 13.73 -9.60 -8.66
CA ASN A 176 12.39 -10.04 -9.03
C ASN A 176 12.39 -11.39 -9.79
N SER A 177 13.49 -12.14 -9.73
CA SER A 177 13.67 -13.38 -10.51
C SER A 177 12.61 -14.44 -10.21
N ALA A 178 12.21 -14.61 -8.95
CA ALA A 178 11.16 -15.55 -8.56
C ALA A 178 9.78 -15.12 -9.11
N TYR A 179 9.48 -13.82 -9.05
CA TYR A 179 8.25 -13.23 -9.61
C TYR A 179 8.18 -13.46 -11.14
N ASN A 180 9.26 -13.15 -11.86
CA ASN A 180 9.31 -13.36 -13.31
C ASN A 180 9.21 -14.85 -13.66
N ALA A 181 9.94 -15.71 -12.97
CA ALA A 181 9.94 -17.16 -13.24
C ALA A 181 8.54 -17.78 -13.15
N ILE A 182 7.77 -17.44 -12.11
CA ILE A 182 6.40 -17.97 -11.98
C ILE A 182 5.47 -17.38 -13.04
N ASN A 183 5.60 -16.11 -13.37
CA ASN A 183 4.76 -15.50 -14.41
C ASN A 183 5.05 -16.05 -15.79
N ASP A 184 6.32 -16.24 -16.14
CA ASP A 184 6.73 -16.83 -17.42
C ASP A 184 6.26 -18.30 -17.52
N ALA A 185 6.37 -19.06 -16.44
CA ALA A 185 5.87 -20.43 -16.39
C ALA A 185 4.34 -20.47 -16.53
N LEU A 186 3.61 -19.57 -15.88
CA LEU A 186 2.15 -19.46 -16.03
C LEU A 186 1.73 -19.08 -17.46
N ALA A 187 2.47 -18.18 -18.10
CA ALA A 187 2.24 -17.81 -19.49
C ALA A 187 2.45 -19.01 -20.41
N LEU A 188 3.55 -19.75 -20.24
CA LEU A 188 3.85 -20.97 -21.01
C LEU A 188 2.77 -22.05 -20.82
N VAL A 189 2.30 -22.29 -19.60
CA VAL A 189 1.22 -23.25 -19.32
C VAL A 189 -0.08 -22.86 -20.04
N ARG A 190 -0.41 -21.56 -20.07
CA ARG A 190 -1.59 -21.08 -20.81
C ARG A 190 -1.48 -21.26 -22.31
N GLU A 191 -0.27 -21.10 -22.86
CA GLU A 191 0.01 -21.28 -24.29
C GLU A 191 0.02 -22.76 -24.70
N THR A 192 0.69 -23.61 -23.91
CA THR A 192 0.91 -25.02 -24.26
C THR A 192 -0.20 -25.96 -23.78
N GLY A 193 -1.03 -25.50 -22.84
CA GLY A 193 -2.08 -26.33 -22.23
C GLY A 193 -1.50 -27.47 -21.37
N ASN A 194 -2.26 -28.54 -21.23
CA ASN A 194 -1.91 -29.68 -20.37
C ASN A 194 -0.93 -30.62 -21.04
N LEU A 195 0.34 -30.29 -21.12
CA LEU A 195 1.38 -31.16 -21.56
C LEU A 195 1.53 -32.37 -20.62
N PRO A 196 1.75 -33.60 -21.15
CA PRO A 196 1.93 -34.77 -20.32
C PRO A 196 3.23 -34.68 -19.51
N VAL A 197 3.15 -35.10 -18.23
CA VAL A 197 4.33 -35.19 -17.38
C VAL A 197 5.32 -36.21 -17.99
N PRO A 198 6.60 -35.87 -18.15
CA PRO A 198 7.61 -36.81 -18.64
C PRO A 198 7.67 -38.11 -17.81
N LEU A 199 7.93 -39.27 -18.49
CA LEU A 199 7.87 -40.58 -17.82
C LEU A 199 8.75 -40.68 -16.58
N HIS A 200 9.96 -40.15 -16.63
CA HIS A 200 10.92 -40.17 -15.53
C HIS A 200 10.44 -39.37 -14.27
N LEU A 201 9.53 -38.41 -14.44
CA LEU A 201 8.94 -37.62 -13.34
C LEU A 201 7.65 -38.24 -12.78
N ARG A 202 7.11 -39.28 -13.44
CA ARG A 202 5.88 -39.94 -12.99
C ARG A 202 6.18 -40.98 -11.92
N ASN A 203 5.21 -41.22 -11.04
CA ASN A 203 5.32 -42.34 -10.10
C ASN A 203 5.35 -43.69 -10.81
N ALA A 204 6.14 -44.63 -10.30
CA ALA A 204 6.29 -45.98 -10.81
C ALA A 204 5.80 -47.03 -9.78
N PRO A 205 4.50 -47.20 -9.53
CA PRO A 205 3.97 -48.11 -8.52
C PRO A 205 4.15 -49.59 -8.87
N THR A 206 4.35 -49.95 -10.15
CA THR A 206 4.51 -51.33 -10.60
C THR A 206 5.91 -51.61 -11.15
N LYS A 207 6.32 -52.89 -11.11
CA LYS A 207 7.61 -53.34 -11.71
C LYS A 207 7.69 -53.02 -13.21
N LEU A 208 6.58 -53.20 -13.94
CA LEU A 208 6.51 -52.88 -15.35
C LEU A 208 6.75 -51.40 -15.62
N MET A 209 6.14 -50.52 -14.85
CA MET A 209 6.35 -49.05 -14.99
C MET A 209 7.83 -48.68 -14.76
N LYS A 210 8.48 -49.28 -13.77
CA LYS A 210 9.93 -49.08 -13.56
C LYS A 210 10.76 -49.51 -14.75
N GLN A 211 10.42 -50.64 -15.37
CA GLN A 211 11.10 -51.12 -16.56
C GLN A 211 10.86 -50.23 -17.81
N LEU A 212 9.74 -49.56 -17.87
CA LEU A 212 9.38 -48.59 -18.92
C LEU A 212 9.96 -47.18 -18.70
N GLY A 213 10.81 -46.97 -17.67
CA GLY A 213 11.47 -45.70 -17.43
C GLY A 213 10.63 -44.69 -16.63
N TYR A 214 9.60 -45.15 -15.90
CA TYR A 214 8.86 -44.32 -14.98
C TYR A 214 9.65 -44.15 -13.68
N GLY A 215 9.58 -42.93 -13.09
CA GLY A 215 10.12 -42.63 -11.76
C GLY A 215 11.65 -42.73 -11.69
N LEU A 216 12.36 -42.51 -12.77
CA LEU A 216 13.82 -42.41 -12.77
C LEU A 216 14.21 -41.08 -12.09
N SER A 217 14.92 -41.16 -10.95
CA SER A 217 15.50 -40.00 -10.32
C SER A 217 16.53 -39.32 -11.21
N LEU A 218 16.62 -37.99 -11.16
CA LEU A 218 17.68 -37.23 -11.86
C LEU A 218 19.10 -37.73 -11.52
N ILE A 219 19.29 -38.27 -10.29
CA ILE A 219 20.55 -38.89 -9.86
C ILE A 219 20.93 -40.11 -10.74
N HIS A 220 19.93 -40.76 -11.39
CA HIS A 220 20.14 -41.92 -12.25
C HIS A 220 20.20 -41.55 -13.75
N ILE A 221 19.86 -40.30 -14.10
CA ILE A 221 19.85 -39.83 -15.49
C ILE A 221 21.13 -39.03 -15.82
N SER A 222 21.72 -38.39 -14.80
CA SER A 222 22.98 -37.67 -14.94
C SER A 222 24.06 -38.33 -14.07
N GLU A 223 24.61 -39.46 -14.53
CA GLU A 223 25.97 -39.77 -14.13
C GLU A 223 26.89 -38.78 -14.86
N PRO A 224 27.66 -37.96 -14.14
CA PRO A 224 28.71 -37.18 -14.76
C PRO A 224 29.73 -38.17 -15.33
N THR A 225 29.81 -38.24 -16.63
CA THR A 225 30.95 -38.85 -17.34
C THR A 225 32.23 -38.08 -17.08
#